data_5846a27591ffd71ad3832b4642cda634
#
_entry.id   5846a27591ffd71ad3832b4642cda634
#
_cell.length_a   1.000
_cell.length_b   1.000
_cell.length_c   1.000
_cell.angle_alpha   90.00
_cell.angle_beta   90.00
_cell.angle_gamma   90.00
#
_symmetry.space_group_name_H-M   'P 1'
#
loop_
_entity.id
_entity.type
_entity.pdbx_description
1 polymer ?
#
loop_
_entity_poly.entity_id
_entity_poly.type
_entity_poly.pdbx_seq_one_letter_code
_entity_poly.pdbx_strand_id
1 'polypeptide(L)'
;MKSTANIDQFVPHSASMSLLDKVLEYGDDWLHASVKITPQSMFIEEKGVPAIVGIEYLAQAVAAYAGTLEQKKGNKPKLGFLLSVRKYTCSSDYFPIGESLVLKVNLEMLADNGLSVFQTEIVGKAIHGSARLNVYQPANPDDLFQGNML
;
A
#
# COMPACT_ATOMS: atom_id res chain seq x y z
N MET A 1 -11.62 -1.95 -13.30
CA MET A 1 -12.79 -1.50 -12.49
C MET A 1 -12.45 -0.22 -11.76
N LYS A 2 -13.29 0.75 -11.87
CA LYS A 2 -13.11 2.00 -11.13
C LYS A 2 -13.86 1.94 -9.81
N SER A 3 -13.20 2.41 -8.75
CA SER A 3 -13.83 2.52 -7.45
C SER A 3 -13.34 3.79 -6.77
N THR A 4 -14.28 4.56 -6.21
CA THR A 4 -13.96 5.70 -5.35
C THR A 4 -14.31 5.37 -3.90
N ALA A 5 -14.26 4.08 -3.55
CA ALA A 5 -14.59 3.63 -2.22
C ALA A 5 -13.58 4.12 -1.18
N ASN A 6 -14.05 4.28 0.05
CA ASN A 6 -13.19 4.60 1.16
C ASN A 6 -12.16 3.48 1.35
N ILE A 7 -10.90 3.84 1.51
CA ILE A 7 -9.80 2.90 1.70
C ILE A 7 -10.05 1.94 2.87
N ASP A 8 -10.74 2.40 3.91
CA ASP A 8 -11.00 1.59 5.11
C ASP A 8 -11.82 0.35 4.83
N GLN A 9 -12.52 0.28 3.68
CA GLN A 9 -13.24 -0.92 3.27
C GLN A 9 -12.30 -2.06 2.90
N PHE A 10 -11.05 -1.75 2.58
CA PHE A 10 -10.08 -2.71 2.03
C PHE A 10 -8.92 -3.01 2.97
N VAL A 11 -8.86 -2.38 4.14
CA VAL A 11 -7.80 -2.61 5.12
C VAL A 11 -8.39 -3.07 6.44
N PRO A 12 -7.63 -3.86 7.23
CA PRO A 12 -8.11 -4.30 8.54
C PRO A 12 -8.30 -3.13 9.49
N HIS A 13 -9.29 -3.24 10.38
CA HIS A 13 -9.52 -2.22 11.41
C HIS A 13 -8.31 -2.01 12.33
N SER A 14 -7.47 -3.03 12.47
CA SER A 14 -6.24 -2.93 13.27
C SER A 14 -5.20 -2.02 12.60
N ALA A 15 -5.34 -1.72 11.32
CA ALA A 15 -4.52 -0.73 10.65
C ALA A 15 -5.06 0.65 11.00
N SER A 16 -4.74 1.12 12.20
CA SER A 16 -5.34 2.31 12.80
C SER A 16 -4.93 3.63 12.16
N MET A 17 -3.93 3.62 11.27
CA MET A 17 -3.44 4.83 10.63
C MET A 17 -3.48 4.67 9.12
N SER A 18 -4.66 4.91 8.54
CA SER A 18 -4.75 4.95 7.09
C SER A 18 -4.19 6.27 6.59
N LEU A 19 -3.13 6.19 5.79
CA LEU A 19 -2.50 7.36 5.20
C LEU A 19 -3.07 7.68 3.83
N LEU A 20 -3.79 6.74 3.20
CA LEU A 20 -4.34 6.90 1.85
C LEU A 20 -5.75 7.46 1.91
N ASP A 21 -6.12 8.22 0.89
CA ASP A 21 -7.44 8.84 0.83
C ASP A 21 -8.49 7.91 0.23
N LYS A 22 -8.17 7.27 -0.90
CA LYS A 22 -9.16 6.43 -1.58
C LYS A 22 -8.52 5.47 -2.56
N VAL A 23 -9.26 4.42 -2.89
CA VAL A 23 -8.95 3.53 -3.99
C VAL A 23 -9.57 4.11 -5.25
N LEU A 24 -8.78 4.29 -6.29
CA LEU A 24 -9.23 4.86 -7.55
C LEU A 24 -9.77 3.79 -8.49
N GLU A 25 -8.97 2.74 -8.70
CA GLU A 25 -9.28 1.66 -9.62
C GLU A 25 -8.57 0.40 -9.14
N TYR A 26 -9.08 -0.74 -9.51
CA TYR A 26 -8.37 -2.00 -9.27
C TYR A 26 -8.83 -3.09 -10.24
N GLY A 27 -7.99 -4.08 -10.40
CA GLY A 27 -8.26 -5.27 -11.20
C GLY A 27 -7.85 -6.51 -10.43
N ASP A 28 -7.65 -7.61 -11.16
CA ASP A 28 -7.33 -8.89 -10.52
C ASP A 28 -5.93 -8.92 -9.91
N ASP A 29 -4.99 -8.19 -10.50
CA ASP A 29 -3.58 -8.21 -10.08
C ASP A 29 -2.98 -6.84 -9.89
N TRP A 30 -3.79 -5.79 -9.77
CA TRP A 30 -3.30 -4.43 -9.62
C TRP A 30 -4.33 -3.56 -8.88
N LEU A 31 -3.82 -2.43 -8.33
CA LEU A 31 -4.67 -1.43 -7.69
C LEU A 31 -3.98 -0.07 -7.78
N HIS A 32 -4.79 0.98 -7.99
CA HIS A 32 -4.36 2.37 -7.88
C HIS A 32 -5.10 3.03 -6.72
N ALA A 33 -4.36 3.73 -5.87
CA ALA A 33 -4.90 4.50 -4.77
C ALA A 33 -4.36 5.91 -4.80
N SER A 34 -4.92 6.80 -4.03
CA SER A 34 -4.47 8.19 -4.01
C SER A 34 -4.28 8.71 -2.60
N VAL A 35 -3.39 9.68 -2.48
CA VAL A 35 -3.20 10.48 -1.29
C VAL A 35 -2.89 11.91 -1.69
N LYS A 36 -3.54 12.87 -1.03
CA LYS A 36 -3.22 14.28 -1.19
C LYS A 36 -2.44 14.76 0.00
N ILE A 37 -1.35 15.46 -0.26
CA ILE A 37 -0.50 16.02 0.78
C ILE A 37 -1.08 17.35 1.21
N THR A 38 -1.43 17.46 2.49
CA THR A 38 -2.04 18.65 3.08
C THR A 38 -1.27 19.05 4.34
N PRO A 39 -1.54 20.25 4.89
CA PRO A 39 -0.93 20.62 6.17
C PRO A 39 -1.28 19.69 7.33
N GLN A 40 -2.32 18.88 7.19
CA GLN A 40 -2.74 17.91 8.19
C GLN A 40 -2.24 16.49 7.92
N SER A 41 -1.45 16.30 6.85
CA SER A 41 -0.92 14.97 6.54
C SER A 41 -0.06 14.44 7.67
N MET A 42 -0.17 13.15 7.95
CA MET A 42 0.68 12.53 8.95
C MET A 42 2.13 12.59 8.51
N PHE A 43 3.05 12.83 9.45
CA PHE A 43 4.48 13.00 9.22
C PHE A 43 4.84 14.27 8.44
N ILE A 44 3.92 15.23 8.34
CA ILE A 44 4.19 16.50 7.65
C ILE A 44 5.33 17.26 8.34
N GLU A 45 6.22 17.78 7.53
CA GLU A 45 7.30 18.67 7.94
C GLU A 45 7.22 19.97 7.14
N GLU A 46 8.14 20.89 7.36
CA GLU A 46 8.12 22.19 6.68
C GLU A 46 8.12 22.06 5.16
N LYS A 47 8.93 21.14 4.62
CA LYS A 47 9.06 20.95 3.18
C LYS A 47 8.03 19.99 2.58
N GLY A 48 7.19 19.39 3.41
CA GLY A 48 6.22 18.40 2.98
C GLY A 48 6.37 17.10 3.77
N VAL A 49 5.86 16.02 3.23
CA VAL A 49 6.03 14.69 3.82
C VAL A 49 7.34 14.09 3.29
N PRO A 50 8.23 13.62 4.17
CA PRO A 50 9.49 13.00 3.70
C PRO A 50 9.22 11.83 2.76
N ALA A 51 10.03 11.72 1.71
CA ALA A 51 9.82 10.71 0.67
C ALA A 51 9.89 9.27 1.22
N ILE A 52 10.60 9.05 2.34
CA ILE A 52 10.66 7.72 2.96
C ILE A 52 9.27 7.21 3.38
N VAL A 53 8.35 8.12 3.68
CA VAL A 53 6.97 7.76 4.03
C VAL A 53 6.25 7.14 2.83
N GLY A 54 6.74 7.37 1.62
CA GLY A 54 6.19 6.75 0.41
C GLY A 54 6.18 5.22 0.47
N ILE A 55 7.13 4.64 1.18
CA ILE A 55 7.15 3.18 1.41
C ILE A 55 5.87 2.75 2.13
N GLU A 56 5.46 3.51 3.16
CA GLU A 56 4.25 3.20 3.90
C GLU A 56 3.01 3.41 3.03
N TYR A 57 2.98 4.45 2.20
CA TYR A 57 1.88 4.64 1.25
C TYR A 57 1.74 3.42 0.34
N LEU A 58 2.85 2.93 -0.20
CA LEU A 58 2.83 1.77 -1.08
C LEU A 58 2.42 0.50 -0.34
N ALA A 59 2.90 0.32 0.89
CA ALA A 59 2.51 -0.83 1.70
C ALA A 59 1.01 -0.84 1.97
N GLN A 60 0.42 0.33 2.25
CA GLN A 60 -1.01 0.44 2.47
C GLN A 60 -1.81 0.20 1.19
N ALA A 61 -1.28 0.61 0.04
CA ALA A 61 -1.91 0.32 -1.25
C ALA A 61 -1.92 -1.20 -1.53
N VAL A 62 -0.84 -1.89 -1.19
CA VAL A 62 -0.79 -3.36 -1.29
C VAL A 62 -1.82 -3.99 -0.36
N ALA A 63 -1.94 -3.49 0.87
CA ALA A 63 -2.94 -3.99 1.80
C ALA A 63 -4.36 -3.79 1.27
N ALA A 64 -4.62 -2.65 0.64
CA ALA A 64 -5.91 -2.37 0.02
C ALA A 64 -6.19 -3.34 -1.13
N TYR A 65 -5.17 -3.63 -1.94
CA TYR A 65 -5.30 -4.62 -3.01
C TYR A 65 -5.68 -6.00 -2.45
N ALA A 66 -4.98 -6.45 -1.41
CA ALA A 66 -5.30 -7.72 -0.76
C ALA A 66 -6.74 -7.72 -0.23
N GLY A 67 -7.19 -6.58 0.30
CA GLY A 67 -8.56 -6.41 0.75
C GLY A 67 -9.59 -6.56 -0.37
N THR A 68 -9.29 -6.10 -1.59
CA THR A 68 -10.20 -6.27 -2.73
C THR A 68 -10.39 -7.75 -3.07
N LEU A 69 -9.33 -8.55 -2.99
CA LEU A 69 -9.42 -9.98 -3.25
C LEU A 69 -10.29 -10.68 -2.19
N GLU A 70 -10.10 -10.34 -0.93
CA GLU A 70 -10.89 -10.94 0.15
C GLU A 70 -12.35 -10.52 0.07
N GLN A 71 -12.63 -9.28 -0.29
CA GLN A 71 -13.99 -8.79 -0.44
C GLN A 71 -14.73 -9.55 -1.56
N LYS A 72 -14.05 -9.85 -2.67
CA LYS A 72 -14.63 -10.67 -3.76
C LYS A 72 -15.03 -12.05 -3.29
N LYS A 73 -14.29 -12.60 -2.32
CA LYS A 73 -14.59 -13.92 -1.74
C LYS A 73 -15.63 -13.85 -0.62
N GLY A 74 -16.11 -12.65 -0.28
CA GLY A 74 -17.02 -12.45 0.84
C GLY A 74 -16.37 -12.49 2.20
N ASN A 75 -15.06 -12.41 2.26
CA ASN A 75 -14.29 -12.43 3.49
C ASN A 75 -13.97 -11.01 3.97
N LYS A 76 -13.59 -10.90 5.26
CA LYS A 76 -13.08 -9.66 5.82
C LYS A 76 -11.62 -9.45 5.40
N PRO A 77 -11.13 -8.20 5.38
CA PRO A 77 -9.72 -7.96 5.11
C PRO A 77 -8.81 -8.72 6.07
N LYS A 78 -7.73 -9.27 5.54
CA LYS A 78 -6.73 -10.01 6.32
C LYS A 78 -5.51 -9.14 6.55
N LEU A 79 -4.86 -9.37 7.69
CA LEU A 79 -3.62 -8.67 8.02
C LEU A 79 -2.48 -9.21 7.18
N GLY A 80 -1.78 -8.31 6.49
CA GLY A 80 -0.56 -8.62 5.75
C GLY A 80 0.64 -7.94 6.40
N PHE A 81 1.81 -8.48 6.13
CA PHE A 81 3.06 -7.99 6.73
C PHE A 81 4.07 -7.69 5.63
N LEU A 82 4.60 -6.46 5.65
CA LEU A 82 5.69 -6.07 4.76
C LEU A 82 6.99 -6.71 5.27
N LEU A 83 7.59 -7.57 4.47
CA LEU A 83 8.84 -8.25 4.85
C LEU A 83 10.06 -7.48 4.40
N SER A 84 10.04 -6.92 3.20
CA SER A 84 11.18 -6.18 2.70
C SER A 84 10.78 -5.21 1.60
N VAL A 85 11.61 -4.18 1.45
CA VAL A 85 11.50 -3.18 0.38
C VAL A 85 12.80 -3.23 -0.40
N ARG A 86 12.69 -3.34 -1.71
CA ARG A 86 13.86 -3.36 -2.58
C ARG A 86 13.83 -2.20 -3.55
N LYS A 87 14.99 -1.60 -3.74
CA LYS A 87 15.20 -0.59 -4.78
C LYS A 87 14.20 0.56 -4.71
N TYR A 88 13.90 1.02 -3.49
CA TYR A 88 13.08 2.21 -3.38
C TYR A 88 13.83 3.41 -3.92
N THR A 89 13.28 4.05 -4.92
CA THR A 89 13.80 5.31 -5.46
C THR A 89 12.67 6.33 -5.50
N CYS A 90 13.03 7.60 -5.32
CA CYS A 90 12.08 8.69 -5.45
C CYS A 90 12.82 9.91 -6.01
N SER A 91 12.20 10.59 -6.94
CA SER A 91 12.80 11.74 -7.61
C SER A 91 12.88 13.00 -6.74
N SER A 92 12.25 12.98 -5.57
CA SER A 92 12.23 14.11 -4.64
C SER A 92 12.45 13.61 -3.22
N ASP A 93 13.04 14.44 -2.36
CA ASP A 93 13.24 14.12 -0.95
C ASP A 93 11.96 14.31 -0.14
N TYR A 94 11.00 15.06 -0.66
CA TYR A 94 9.73 15.38 0.00
C TYR A 94 8.58 15.35 -0.98
N PHE A 95 7.39 15.06 -0.47
CA PHE A 95 6.14 15.25 -1.20
C PHE A 95 5.55 16.58 -0.72
N PRO A 96 5.58 17.63 -1.54
CA PRO A 96 5.14 18.96 -1.10
C PRO A 96 3.64 19.03 -0.82
N ILE A 97 3.25 19.96 0.04
CA ILE A 97 1.84 20.27 0.28
C ILE A 97 1.20 20.66 -1.04
N GLY A 98 0.00 20.12 -1.29
CA GLY A 98 -0.75 20.35 -2.53
C GLY A 98 -0.53 19.27 -3.57
N GLU A 99 0.50 18.43 -3.42
CA GLU A 99 0.76 17.33 -4.35
C GLU A 99 -0.29 16.24 -4.18
N SER A 100 -0.81 15.74 -5.30
CA SER A 100 -1.68 14.57 -5.31
C SER A 100 -0.89 13.40 -5.87
N LEU A 101 -0.74 12.35 -5.08
CA LEU A 101 0.02 11.17 -5.47
C LEU A 101 -0.92 10.02 -5.83
N VAL A 102 -0.59 9.30 -6.88
CA VAL A 102 -1.22 8.03 -7.22
C VAL A 102 -0.24 6.92 -6.90
N LEU A 103 -0.69 5.96 -6.10
CA LEU A 103 0.08 4.79 -5.71
C LEU A 103 -0.40 3.65 -6.59
N LYS A 104 0.50 3.09 -7.40
CA LYS A 104 0.19 1.99 -8.31
C LYS A 104 0.89 0.74 -7.83
N VAL A 105 0.14 -0.31 -7.56
CA VAL A 105 0.72 -1.58 -7.13
C VAL A 105 0.28 -2.68 -8.08
N ASN A 106 1.23 -3.52 -8.48
CA ASN A 106 1.02 -4.62 -9.41
C ASN A 106 1.59 -5.89 -8.80
N LEU A 107 0.75 -6.91 -8.69
CA LEU A 107 1.19 -8.22 -8.22
C LEU A 107 2.02 -8.89 -9.31
N GLU A 108 3.29 -9.18 -9.01
CA GLU A 108 4.18 -9.89 -9.94
C GLU A 108 4.22 -11.39 -9.67
N MET A 109 4.16 -11.77 -8.40
CA MET A 109 4.29 -13.17 -8.03
C MET A 109 3.52 -13.42 -6.74
N LEU A 110 2.79 -14.53 -6.72
CA LEU A 110 2.08 -15.01 -5.54
C LEU A 110 2.45 -16.48 -5.34
N ALA A 111 3.07 -16.77 -4.21
CA ALA A 111 3.42 -18.14 -3.84
C ALA A 111 2.33 -18.76 -2.96
N ASP A 112 2.25 -20.09 -2.97
CA ASP A 112 1.23 -20.82 -2.23
C ASP A 112 1.31 -20.62 -0.72
N ASN A 113 2.50 -20.29 -0.21
CA ASN A 113 2.71 -20.09 1.22
C ASN A 113 2.32 -18.69 1.72
N GLY A 114 1.72 -17.86 0.86
CA GLY A 114 1.30 -16.52 1.24
C GLY A 114 2.30 -15.41 0.97
N LEU A 115 3.47 -15.74 0.44
CA LEU A 115 4.43 -14.74 0.02
C LEU A 115 4.04 -14.15 -1.33
N SER A 116 4.14 -12.83 -1.45
CA SER A 116 3.84 -12.15 -2.71
C SER A 116 4.86 -11.05 -2.95
N VAL A 117 5.06 -10.75 -4.24
CA VAL A 117 5.97 -9.71 -4.70
C VAL A 117 5.16 -8.72 -5.52
N PHE A 118 5.32 -7.44 -5.19
CA PHE A 118 4.63 -6.36 -5.89
C PHE A 118 5.65 -5.40 -6.50
N GLN A 119 5.42 -5.03 -7.76
CA GLN A 119 6.08 -3.88 -8.36
C GLN A 119 5.19 -2.67 -8.14
N THR A 120 5.76 -1.58 -7.64
CA THR A 120 4.97 -0.42 -7.23
C THR A 120 5.56 0.88 -7.79
N GLU A 121 4.67 1.89 -7.92
CA GLU A 121 5.05 3.22 -8.35
C GLU A 121 4.31 4.28 -7.55
N ILE A 122 4.99 5.41 -7.34
CA ILE A 122 4.38 6.64 -6.84
C ILE A 122 4.43 7.64 -8.00
N VAL A 123 3.28 8.19 -8.36
CA VAL A 123 3.18 9.14 -9.48
C VAL A 123 2.54 10.42 -9.00
N GLY A 124 3.27 11.52 -9.06
CA GLY A 124 2.77 12.87 -8.84
C GLY A 124 2.96 13.71 -10.09
N LYS A 125 2.69 15.00 -9.98
CA LYS A 125 2.79 15.91 -11.12
C LYS A 125 4.22 15.99 -11.65
N ALA A 126 5.19 16.11 -10.75
CA ALA A 126 6.62 16.19 -11.09
C ALA A 126 7.43 15.21 -10.25
N ILE A 127 6.78 14.21 -9.66
CA ILE A 127 7.40 13.27 -8.74
C ILE A 127 7.14 11.86 -9.25
N HIS A 128 8.19 11.06 -9.22
CA HIS A 128 8.08 9.64 -9.54
C HIS A 128 8.94 8.84 -8.57
N GLY A 129 8.35 7.79 -8.02
CA GLY A 129 9.05 6.84 -7.18
C GLY A 129 8.68 5.43 -7.58
N SER A 130 9.50 4.49 -7.18
CA SER A 130 9.21 3.07 -7.41
C SER A 130 9.89 2.21 -6.36
N ALA A 131 9.32 1.03 -6.13
CA ALA A 131 9.89 0.05 -5.22
C ALA A 131 9.34 -1.33 -5.55
N ARG A 132 10.08 -2.34 -5.11
CA ARG A 132 9.59 -3.72 -5.11
C ARG A 132 9.33 -4.11 -3.66
N LEU A 133 8.12 -4.57 -3.36
CA LEU A 133 7.71 -4.93 -2.02
C LEU A 133 7.49 -6.44 -1.93
N ASN A 134 8.06 -7.05 -0.90
CA ASN A 134 7.80 -8.44 -0.54
C ASN A 134 6.86 -8.44 0.66
N VAL A 135 5.73 -9.13 0.54
CA VAL A 135 4.67 -9.10 1.53
C VAL A 135 4.29 -10.54 1.89
N TYR A 136 4.00 -10.76 3.16
CA TYR A 136 3.51 -12.04 3.64
C TYR A 136 2.13 -11.87 4.26
N GLN A 137 1.18 -12.67 3.79
CA GLN A 137 -0.16 -12.71 4.35
C GLN A 137 -0.48 -14.15 4.74
N PRO A 138 -0.35 -14.51 6.02
CA PRO A 138 -0.63 -15.88 6.46
C PRO A 138 -2.13 -16.17 6.35
N ALA A 139 -2.46 -17.42 6.06
CA ALA A 139 -3.84 -17.89 6.08
C ALA A 139 -4.43 -17.79 7.50
N ASN A 140 -3.59 -17.99 8.51
CA ASN A 140 -3.92 -17.84 9.91
C ASN A 140 -2.90 -16.92 10.56
N PRO A 141 -3.31 -15.71 11.05
CA PRO A 141 -2.38 -14.78 11.68
C PRO A 141 -1.61 -15.35 12.86
N ASP A 142 -2.16 -16.35 13.54
CA ASP A 142 -1.48 -16.99 14.69
C ASP A 142 -0.20 -17.73 14.28
N ASP A 143 -0.08 -18.09 13.01
CA ASP A 143 1.12 -18.78 12.52
C ASP A 143 2.39 -17.95 12.71
N LEU A 144 2.28 -16.63 12.67
CA LEU A 144 3.40 -15.73 12.89
C LEU A 144 3.97 -15.86 14.30
N PHE A 145 3.09 -16.03 15.27
CA PHE A 145 3.46 -16.06 16.68
C PHE A 145 3.91 -17.43 17.14
N GLN A 146 3.76 -18.43 16.28
CA GLN A 146 4.18 -19.80 16.55
C GLN A 146 5.54 -20.12 15.93
N GLY A 147 6.20 -19.13 15.33
CA GLY A 147 7.49 -19.31 14.71
C GLY A 147 7.45 -20.05 13.38
N ASN A 148 6.30 -20.13 12.76
CA ASN A 148 6.12 -20.81 11.45
C ASN A 148 6.49 -19.92 10.28
N MET A 149 6.90 -18.70 10.54
CA MET A 149 7.30 -17.76 9.52
C MET A 149 8.77 -17.93 9.23
N LEU A 150 9.09 -18.63 8.14
CA LEU A 150 10.46 -18.80 7.64
C LEU A 150 11.41 -19.37 8.66
#